data_88a80ca8c5c288119625b911adce807c
#
_entry.id   88a80ca8c5c288119625b911adce807c
#
_cell.length_a   1.000
_cell.length_b   1.000
_cell.length_c   1.000
_cell.angle_alpha   90.00
_cell.angle_beta   90.00
_cell.angle_gamma   90.00
#
_symmetry.space_group_name_H-M   'P 1'
#
loop_
_entity.id
_entity.type
_entity.pdbx_description
1 polymer ?
#
loop_
_entity_poly.entity_id
_entity_poly.type
_entity_poly.pdbx_seq_one_letter_code
_entity_poly.pdbx_strand_id
1 'polypeptide(L)'
;PSTDIVDYNYDIGGVHKLNLLQILRPDIYFGKKLSDKKFFEHSKKYYQNLIDKKIVSKKNKNFNLYKIHSENHSQVGLVTLLDINDYQNNNIKPHEKILVSKGKERAAQLKKVRYQICPIYLFFDDEKLKIDFHKETKGNPMIYFKSGNYSHSIFQSKTNYMDKINFNELFIADGHHRVEGFSQLNKSETKTLFLAVIFPKSQCNNLTYNRSVKFPKNYKSKNFLKDLNKFFDTKVATKPLKNKFQIYFSGQMQNLKLKSQFKSLGADCLDFGEFILKRILSIKDETNDERVEFVPPSLGDGYLKNQVDNDINNLSTFMRPVKIDLVMDYAKKGKFMPPKATWFEPKPLDGIFFHHIK
;
A
#
# COMPACT_ATOMS: atom_id res chain seq x y z
N PRO A 1 -4.34 -1.99 13.05
CA PRO A 1 -4.73 -2.69 11.83
C PRO A 1 -5.28 -1.71 10.81
N SER A 2 -5.01 -1.96 9.52
CA SER A 2 -5.65 -1.22 8.45
C SER A 2 -7.16 -1.44 8.53
N THR A 3 -7.95 -0.40 8.35
CA THR A 3 -9.42 -0.52 8.32
C THR A 3 -9.93 -1.41 7.18
N ASP A 4 -9.05 -1.76 6.26
CA ASP A 4 -9.34 -2.61 5.11
C ASP A 4 -9.42 -4.11 5.46
N ILE A 5 -8.89 -4.51 6.62
CA ILE A 5 -8.78 -5.91 7.04
C ILE A 5 -9.75 -6.24 8.19
N VAL A 6 -10.30 -5.23 8.87
CA VAL A 6 -11.16 -5.41 10.04
C VAL A 6 -12.60 -5.68 9.61
N ASP A 7 -13.14 -6.83 9.96
CA ASP A 7 -14.55 -7.22 9.75
C ASP A 7 -15.35 -7.21 11.05
N TYR A 8 -16.63 -7.61 10.99
CA TYR A 8 -17.51 -7.67 12.16
C TYR A 8 -17.13 -8.75 13.18
N ASN A 9 -16.34 -9.74 12.77
CA ASN A 9 -15.91 -10.85 13.62
C ASN A 9 -14.56 -10.55 14.30
N TYR A 10 -13.98 -9.37 14.01
CA TYR A 10 -12.72 -8.98 14.64
C TYR A 10 -12.93 -8.79 16.14
N ASP A 11 -12.22 -9.60 16.93
CA ASP A 11 -12.21 -9.45 18.38
C ASP A 11 -11.47 -8.16 18.77
N ILE A 12 -12.25 -7.18 19.26
CA ILE A 12 -11.73 -5.92 19.79
C ILE A 12 -11.52 -5.97 21.31
N GLY A 13 -11.54 -7.15 21.89
CA GLY A 13 -11.28 -7.36 23.32
C GLY A 13 -9.95 -6.71 23.73
N GLY A 14 -9.98 -5.90 24.78
CA GLY A 14 -8.80 -5.16 25.26
C GLY A 14 -8.42 -3.91 24.44
N VAL A 15 -9.23 -3.50 23.48
CA VAL A 15 -8.99 -2.30 22.68
C VAL A 15 -9.07 -1.04 23.56
N HIS A 16 -8.02 -0.23 23.52
CA HIS A 16 -7.95 1.01 24.30
C HIS A 16 -9.12 1.96 23.98
N LYS A 17 -9.64 2.65 25.04
CA LYS A 17 -10.77 3.59 24.93
C LYS A 17 -10.58 4.71 23.89
N LEU A 18 -9.35 4.98 23.46
CA LEU A 18 -9.00 5.96 22.43
C LEU A 18 -8.78 5.33 21.05
N ASN A 19 -9.39 4.19 20.76
CA ASN A 19 -9.25 3.53 19.48
C ASN A 19 -9.95 4.30 18.35
N LEU A 20 -9.22 4.53 17.25
CA LEU A 20 -9.72 5.26 16.08
C LEU A 20 -10.78 4.49 15.28
N LEU A 21 -10.99 3.19 15.54
CA LEU A 21 -12.13 2.44 15.00
C LEU A 21 -13.46 3.11 15.36
N GLN A 22 -13.54 3.80 16.50
CA GLN A 22 -14.73 4.57 16.86
C GLN A 22 -15.05 5.72 15.91
N ILE A 23 -14.09 6.19 15.11
CA ILE A 23 -14.31 7.17 14.03
C ILE A 23 -14.59 6.46 12.71
N LEU A 24 -13.73 5.50 12.34
CA LEU A 24 -13.71 4.93 10.99
C LEU A 24 -14.72 3.80 10.82
N ARG A 25 -14.91 3.00 11.85
CA ARG A 25 -15.73 1.79 11.84
C ARG A 25 -16.40 1.59 13.20
N PRO A 26 -17.27 2.54 13.63
CA PRO A 26 -18.01 2.40 14.87
C PRO A 26 -18.91 1.14 14.89
N ASP A 27 -19.35 0.69 13.71
CA ASP A 27 -20.08 -0.57 13.55
C ASP A 27 -19.28 -1.79 14.06
N ILE A 28 -17.99 -1.86 13.79
CA ILE A 28 -17.10 -2.90 14.33
C ILE A 28 -16.91 -2.71 15.83
N TYR A 29 -16.67 -1.47 16.26
CA TYR A 29 -16.51 -1.17 17.68
C TYR A 29 -17.73 -1.60 18.53
N PHE A 30 -18.94 -1.44 17.99
CA PHE A 30 -20.17 -1.88 18.65
C PHE A 30 -20.56 -3.33 18.35
N GLY A 31 -19.84 -4.04 17.49
CA GLY A 31 -20.15 -5.41 17.10
C GLY A 31 -21.48 -5.56 16.35
N LYS A 32 -21.99 -4.48 15.73
CA LYS A 32 -23.27 -4.49 15.00
C LYS A 32 -23.34 -3.45 13.92
N LYS A 33 -24.12 -3.75 12.87
CA LYS A 33 -24.41 -2.79 11.80
C LYS A 33 -25.15 -1.58 12.33
N LEU A 34 -24.67 -0.39 12.02
CA LEU A 34 -25.30 0.88 12.38
C LEU A 34 -26.00 1.48 11.16
N SER A 35 -27.10 2.21 11.39
CA SER A 35 -27.65 3.09 10.35
C SER A 35 -26.66 4.22 10.06
N ASP A 36 -26.71 4.78 8.85
CA ASP A 36 -25.81 5.87 8.42
C ASP A 36 -25.84 7.07 9.37
N LYS A 37 -27.04 7.42 9.87
CA LYS A 37 -27.22 8.50 10.85
C LYS A 37 -26.46 8.22 12.15
N LYS A 38 -26.69 7.02 12.75
CA LYS A 38 -26.02 6.64 14.00
C LYS A 38 -24.51 6.52 13.84
N PHE A 39 -24.05 6.00 12.70
CA PHE A 39 -22.64 5.89 12.36
C PHE A 39 -21.96 7.27 12.36
N PHE A 40 -22.54 8.24 11.63
CA PHE A 40 -22.00 9.58 11.55
C PHE A 40 -22.07 10.34 12.88
N GLU A 41 -23.20 10.27 13.59
CA GLU A 41 -23.37 10.92 14.89
C GLU A 41 -22.34 10.43 15.90
N HIS A 42 -22.09 9.10 15.95
CA HIS A 42 -21.07 8.54 16.82
C HIS A 42 -19.66 9.01 16.43
N SER A 43 -19.29 8.89 15.17
CA SER A 43 -17.98 9.32 14.67
C SER A 43 -17.70 10.79 14.97
N LYS A 44 -18.70 11.66 14.75
CA LYS A 44 -18.62 13.10 15.05
C LYS A 44 -18.47 13.37 16.54
N LYS A 45 -19.30 12.74 17.36
CA LYS A 45 -19.26 12.90 18.84
C LYS A 45 -17.94 12.43 19.40
N TYR A 46 -17.45 11.29 18.92
CA TYR A 46 -16.16 10.76 19.38
C TYR A 46 -14.98 11.67 18.97
N TYR A 47 -14.96 12.15 17.73
CA TYR A 47 -13.95 13.11 17.28
C TYR A 47 -13.99 14.41 18.10
N GLN A 48 -15.18 14.95 18.39
CA GLN A 48 -15.32 16.15 19.24
C GLN A 48 -14.76 15.90 20.64
N ASN A 49 -15.03 14.72 21.23
CA ASN A 49 -14.47 14.33 22.53
C ASN A 49 -12.93 14.29 22.51
N LEU A 50 -12.31 13.85 21.41
CA LEU A 50 -10.84 13.89 21.26
C LEU A 50 -10.30 15.33 21.25
N ILE A 51 -11.02 16.27 20.64
CA ILE A 51 -10.67 17.70 20.65
C ILE A 51 -10.83 18.29 22.05
N ASP A 52 -11.96 18.05 22.71
CA ASP A 52 -12.29 18.58 24.04
C ASP A 52 -11.29 18.10 25.09
N LYS A 53 -10.82 16.86 24.96
CA LYS A 53 -9.74 16.28 25.78
C LYS A 53 -8.33 16.70 25.36
N LYS A 54 -8.19 17.59 24.37
CA LYS A 54 -6.91 18.06 23.83
C LYS A 54 -5.99 16.93 23.29
N ILE A 55 -6.59 15.77 22.95
CA ILE A 55 -5.87 14.65 22.32
C ILE A 55 -5.62 15.00 20.85
N VAL A 56 -6.57 15.63 20.19
CA VAL A 56 -6.44 16.21 18.86
C VAL A 56 -6.48 17.72 18.97
N SER A 57 -5.47 18.39 18.44
CA SER A 57 -5.41 19.86 18.39
C SER A 57 -5.50 20.37 16.97
N LYS A 58 -6.25 21.47 16.77
CA LYS A 58 -6.22 22.20 15.50
C LYS A 58 -4.87 22.89 15.38
N LYS A 59 -4.14 22.64 14.29
CA LYS A 59 -2.90 23.35 13.96
C LYS A 59 -3.17 24.36 12.85
N ASN A 60 -2.53 25.52 12.97
CA ASN A 60 -2.57 26.57 11.97
C ASN A 60 -1.65 26.24 10.77
N LYS A 61 -1.79 26.96 9.71
CA LYS A 61 -1.31 26.93 8.32
C LYS A 61 0.17 26.58 8.04
N ASN A 62 0.88 25.91 8.95
CA ASN A 62 2.30 25.59 8.74
C ASN A 62 2.46 24.22 8.05
N PHE A 63 3.47 24.11 7.22
CA PHE A 63 3.87 22.83 6.66
C PHE A 63 4.40 21.91 7.74
N ASN A 64 4.07 20.62 7.69
CA ASN A 64 4.60 19.63 8.58
C ASN A 64 5.43 18.62 7.78
N LEU A 65 6.55 18.22 8.36
CA LEU A 65 7.36 17.10 7.88
C LEU A 65 7.13 15.89 8.78
N TYR A 66 6.87 14.76 8.19
CA TYR A 66 6.67 13.51 8.88
C TYR A 66 7.84 12.57 8.61
N LYS A 67 8.62 12.29 9.65
CA LYS A 67 9.77 11.38 9.60
C LYS A 67 9.37 10.02 10.17
N ILE A 68 9.67 8.97 9.42
CA ILE A 68 9.56 7.58 9.84
C ILE A 68 10.97 6.98 9.78
N HIS A 69 11.43 6.40 10.88
CA HIS A 69 12.81 5.95 11.02
C HIS A 69 12.89 4.60 11.73
N SER A 70 13.76 3.72 11.25
CA SER A 70 14.20 2.47 11.86
C SER A 70 15.73 2.38 11.75
N GLU A 71 16.35 1.33 12.29
CA GLU A 71 17.79 1.10 12.15
C GLU A 71 18.27 1.10 10.70
N ASN A 72 17.48 0.55 9.81
CA ASN A 72 17.89 0.30 8.42
C ASN A 72 17.20 1.22 7.41
N HIS A 73 16.30 2.10 7.83
CA HIS A 73 15.55 2.96 6.91
C HIS A 73 15.11 4.26 7.55
N SER A 74 15.17 5.34 6.78
CA SER A 74 14.67 6.65 7.20
C SER A 74 14.05 7.36 6.00
N GLN A 75 12.80 7.80 6.17
CA GLN A 75 12.10 8.60 5.17
C GLN A 75 11.43 9.81 5.82
N VAL A 76 11.44 10.94 5.12
CA VAL A 76 10.80 12.19 5.54
C VAL A 76 9.88 12.67 4.43
N GLY A 77 8.62 12.86 4.73
CA GLY A 77 7.62 13.32 3.77
C GLY A 77 6.95 14.63 4.19
N LEU A 78 6.51 15.38 3.19
CA LEU A 78 5.71 16.58 3.36
C LEU A 78 4.25 16.19 3.60
N VAL A 79 3.68 16.65 4.70
CA VAL A 79 2.24 16.50 5.00
C VAL A 79 1.48 17.70 4.42
N THR A 80 0.52 17.43 3.55
CA THR A 80 -0.23 18.48 2.85
C THR A 80 -1.64 18.05 2.50
N LEU A 81 -2.46 19.02 2.08
CA LEU A 81 -3.76 18.79 1.46
C LEU A 81 -3.63 19.04 -0.05
N LEU A 82 -4.08 18.08 -0.84
CA LEU A 82 -4.11 18.18 -2.30
C LEU A 82 -5.54 18.21 -2.83
N ASP A 83 -5.71 18.86 -3.97
CA ASP A 83 -6.98 18.89 -4.66
C ASP A 83 -7.22 17.57 -5.40
N ILE A 84 -8.44 17.04 -5.29
CA ILE A 84 -8.79 15.81 -6.02
C ILE A 84 -8.76 16.00 -7.54
N ASN A 85 -8.89 17.23 -8.02
CA ASN A 85 -8.77 17.56 -9.43
C ASN A 85 -7.37 17.22 -9.97
N ASP A 86 -6.32 17.24 -9.14
CA ASP A 86 -4.98 16.82 -9.57
C ASP A 86 -4.93 15.32 -9.91
N TYR A 87 -5.71 14.51 -9.20
CA TYR A 87 -5.87 13.10 -9.55
C TYR A 87 -6.72 12.92 -10.82
N GLN A 88 -7.83 13.63 -10.94
CA GLN A 88 -8.72 13.58 -12.10
C GLN A 88 -8.03 14.06 -13.37
N ASN A 89 -7.13 15.04 -13.28
CA ASN A 89 -6.32 15.57 -14.37
C ASN A 89 -5.02 14.76 -14.62
N ASN A 90 -4.86 13.61 -13.96
CA ASN A 90 -3.69 12.75 -14.06
C ASN A 90 -2.34 13.40 -13.66
N ASN A 91 -2.38 14.44 -12.81
CA ASN A 91 -1.21 14.99 -12.14
C ASN A 91 -0.73 14.04 -11.02
N ILE A 92 -1.68 13.34 -10.39
CA ILE A 92 -1.43 12.27 -9.42
C ILE A 92 -1.74 10.93 -10.10
N LYS A 93 -0.69 10.13 -10.34
CA LYS A 93 -0.74 8.97 -11.21
C LYS A 93 -0.88 7.65 -10.42
N PRO A 94 -1.94 6.86 -10.66
CA PRO A 94 -2.04 5.51 -10.12
C PRO A 94 -1.20 4.52 -10.94
N HIS A 95 -0.70 3.48 -10.29
CA HIS A 95 -0.04 2.36 -10.95
C HIS A 95 -0.75 1.03 -10.75
N GLU A 96 -1.82 1.00 -9.96
CA GLU A 96 -2.65 -0.18 -9.70
C GLU A 96 -4.08 0.08 -10.20
N LYS A 97 -4.68 -0.93 -10.84
CA LYS A 97 -6.06 -0.85 -11.32
C LYS A 97 -7.02 -0.83 -10.14
N ILE A 98 -7.88 0.17 -10.13
CA ILE A 98 -8.85 0.36 -9.06
C ILE A 98 -10.14 -0.39 -9.40
N LEU A 99 -10.65 -1.16 -8.45
CA LEU A 99 -11.97 -1.76 -8.56
C LEU A 99 -13.04 -0.71 -8.27
N VAL A 100 -13.91 -0.46 -9.22
CA VAL A 100 -14.98 0.57 -9.13
C VAL A 100 -15.86 0.35 -7.89
N SER A 101 -16.16 -0.90 -7.54
CA SER A 101 -16.94 -1.24 -6.35
C SER A 101 -16.26 -0.77 -5.07
N LYS A 102 -14.95 -0.98 -4.93
CA LYS A 102 -14.18 -0.51 -3.77
C LYS A 102 -14.08 1.02 -3.70
N GLY A 103 -13.97 1.69 -4.84
CA GLY A 103 -14.03 3.16 -4.90
C GLY A 103 -15.38 3.69 -4.37
N LYS A 104 -16.50 3.09 -4.79
CA LYS A 104 -17.86 3.43 -4.30
C LYS A 104 -18.03 3.20 -2.80
N GLU A 105 -17.53 2.07 -2.30
CA GLU A 105 -17.55 1.76 -0.87
C GLU A 105 -16.78 2.81 -0.06
N ARG A 106 -15.58 3.20 -0.53
CA ARG A 106 -14.79 4.26 0.12
C ARG A 106 -15.45 5.62 0.05
N ALA A 107 -16.06 5.99 -1.07
CA ALA A 107 -16.84 7.24 -1.18
C ALA A 107 -18.01 7.26 -0.18
N ALA A 108 -18.75 6.14 -0.04
CA ALA A 108 -19.83 6.02 0.92
C ALA A 108 -19.33 6.16 2.37
N GLN A 109 -18.19 5.55 2.69
CA GLN A 109 -17.55 5.68 4.01
C GLN A 109 -17.13 7.13 4.29
N LEU A 110 -16.42 7.79 3.36
CA LEU A 110 -15.99 9.18 3.50
C LEU A 110 -17.18 10.14 3.67
N LYS A 111 -18.26 9.91 2.93
CA LYS A 111 -19.50 10.67 3.04
C LYS A 111 -20.16 10.55 4.43
N LYS A 112 -20.06 9.37 5.05
CA LYS A 112 -20.58 9.12 6.39
C LYS A 112 -19.71 9.74 7.47
N VAL A 113 -18.39 9.49 7.39
CA VAL A 113 -17.45 9.86 8.46
C VAL A 113 -17.10 11.34 8.42
N ARG A 114 -16.99 11.94 7.23
CA ARG A 114 -16.55 13.33 7.02
C ARG A 114 -15.17 13.66 7.59
N TYR A 115 -14.38 12.66 7.94
CA TYR A 115 -12.99 12.81 8.39
C TYR A 115 -12.09 11.83 7.67
N GLN A 116 -10.96 12.34 7.18
CA GLN A 116 -9.85 11.52 6.74
C GLN A 116 -8.80 11.49 7.84
N ILE A 117 -8.43 10.28 8.28
CA ILE A 117 -7.39 10.06 9.29
C ILE A 117 -6.29 9.14 8.77
N CYS A 118 -6.49 8.57 7.57
CA CYS A 118 -5.54 7.73 6.85
C CYS A 118 -4.96 8.54 5.70
N PRO A 119 -3.75 9.10 5.81
CA PRO A 119 -3.17 9.89 4.73
C PRO A 119 -2.91 9.04 3.49
N ILE A 120 -3.00 9.64 2.33
CA ILE A 120 -2.56 9.01 1.08
C ILE A 120 -1.04 9.06 1.05
N TYR A 121 -0.38 7.94 0.75
CA TYR A 121 1.05 7.88 0.56
C TYR A 121 1.38 8.17 -0.89
N LEU A 122 2.00 9.31 -1.13
CA LEU A 122 2.46 9.73 -2.45
C LEU A 122 3.99 9.80 -2.48
N PHE A 123 4.55 9.74 -3.67
CA PHE A 123 5.96 10.07 -3.89
C PHE A 123 6.15 10.88 -5.16
N PHE A 124 7.29 11.56 -5.25
CA PHE A 124 7.72 12.33 -6.40
C PHE A 124 9.14 11.96 -6.80
N ASP A 125 9.49 12.22 -8.07
CA ASP A 125 10.83 12.03 -8.57
C ASP A 125 11.72 13.18 -8.08
N ASP A 126 12.67 12.88 -7.21
CA ASP A 126 13.59 13.83 -6.60
C ASP A 126 14.98 13.86 -7.25
N GLU A 127 15.22 13.10 -8.32
CA GLU A 127 16.55 13.02 -8.94
C GLU A 127 17.08 14.38 -9.41
N LYS A 128 16.19 15.25 -9.88
CA LYS A 128 16.53 16.60 -10.37
C LYS A 128 16.29 17.71 -9.34
N LEU A 129 15.74 17.35 -8.16
CA LEU A 129 15.35 18.32 -7.15
C LEU A 129 16.33 18.30 -5.98
N LYS A 130 16.90 19.44 -5.64
CA LYS A 130 17.77 19.60 -4.46
C LYS A 130 16.94 19.80 -3.18
N ILE A 131 15.96 18.90 -2.93
CA ILE A 131 15.12 18.93 -1.73
C ILE A 131 15.68 17.95 -0.73
N ASP A 132 16.06 18.44 0.44
CA ASP A 132 16.54 17.62 1.55
C ASP A 132 15.70 17.92 2.80
N PHE A 133 14.62 17.15 2.96
CA PHE A 133 13.76 17.23 4.13
C PHE A 133 14.49 16.88 5.44
N HIS A 134 15.54 16.06 5.39
CA HIS A 134 16.28 15.66 6.59
C HIS A 134 16.96 16.84 7.28
N LYS A 135 17.32 17.89 6.53
CA LYS A 135 17.94 19.09 7.14
C LYS A 135 17.04 19.78 8.16
N GLU A 136 15.72 19.81 7.89
CA GLU A 136 14.75 20.44 8.79
C GLU A 136 14.27 19.50 9.91
N THR A 137 14.72 18.25 9.93
CA THR A 137 14.35 17.26 10.95
C THR A 137 15.49 16.92 11.91
N LYS A 138 16.48 17.82 12.06
CA LYS A 138 17.61 17.67 12.97
C LYS A 138 17.33 18.15 14.40
N GLY A 139 16.30 18.99 14.59
CA GLY A 139 15.91 19.54 15.89
C GLY A 139 14.94 18.64 16.67
N ASN A 140 14.37 19.21 17.72
CA ASN A 140 13.35 18.51 18.51
C ASN A 140 12.02 18.44 17.72
N PRO A 141 11.41 17.24 17.60
CA PRO A 141 10.13 17.12 16.96
C PRO A 141 9.00 17.66 17.84
N MET A 142 7.92 18.15 17.23
CA MET A 142 6.70 18.51 17.95
C MET A 142 6.00 17.28 18.55
N ILE A 143 6.11 16.14 17.87
CA ILE A 143 5.52 14.86 18.29
C ILE A 143 6.56 13.80 18.01
N TYR A 144 6.79 12.92 19.00
CA TYR A 144 7.64 11.74 18.87
C TYR A 144 7.00 10.55 19.58
N PHE A 145 7.00 9.40 18.91
CA PHE A 145 6.58 8.13 19.51
C PHE A 145 7.16 6.95 18.74
N LYS A 146 7.08 5.76 19.33
CA LYS A 146 7.46 4.49 18.68
C LYS A 146 6.24 3.63 18.41
N SER A 147 6.23 2.95 17.27
CA SER A 147 5.21 1.97 16.89
C SER A 147 5.89 0.82 16.14
N GLY A 148 5.84 -0.38 16.71
CA GLY A 148 6.59 -1.52 16.19
C GLY A 148 8.09 -1.21 16.13
N ASN A 149 8.70 -1.50 14.98
CA ASN A 149 10.12 -1.28 14.74
C ASN A 149 10.45 0.15 14.27
N TYR A 150 9.47 1.05 14.23
CA TYR A 150 9.64 2.40 13.70
C TYR A 150 9.45 3.46 14.77
N SER A 151 10.24 4.51 14.71
CA SER A 151 9.99 5.78 15.38
C SER A 151 9.33 6.76 14.41
N HIS A 152 8.40 7.54 14.92
CA HIS A 152 7.61 8.51 14.19
C HIS A 152 7.81 9.89 14.79
N SER A 153 8.13 10.86 13.94
CA SER A 153 8.42 12.24 14.39
C SER A 153 7.74 13.25 13.47
N ILE A 154 7.12 14.25 14.05
CA ILE A 154 6.50 15.35 13.31
C ILE A 154 7.28 16.62 13.60
N PHE A 155 7.70 17.31 12.56
CA PHE A 155 8.40 18.57 12.62
C PHE A 155 7.59 19.66 11.92
N GLN A 156 7.65 20.87 12.45
CA GLN A 156 7.13 22.04 11.77
C GLN A 156 8.19 22.60 10.83
N SER A 157 7.84 22.70 9.54
CA SER A 157 8.72 23.35 8.57
C SER A 157 8.41 24.84 8.43
N LYS A 158 9.45 25.63 8.28
CA LYS A 158 9.38 27.06 7.91
C LYS A 158 9.44 27.26 6.39
N THR A 159 9.86 26.23 5.65
CA THR A 159 10.03 26.27 4.21
C THR A 159 8.70 26.04 3.49
N ASN A 160 8.38 26.89 2.53
CA ASN A 160 7.31 26.62 1.57
C ASN A 160 7.83 25.65 0.51
N TYR A 161 7.34 24.42 0.53
CA TYR A 161 7.71 23.39 -0.44
C TYR A 161 6.80 23.37 -1.67
N MET A 162 5.70 24.12 -1.67
CA MET A 162 4.74 24.12 -2.77
C MET A 162 5.35 24.60 -4.09
N ASP A 163 6.34 25.50 -4.01
CA ASP A 163 7.05 26.04 -5.19
C ASP A 163 8.26 25.18 -5.61
N LYS A 164 8.60 24.17 -4.80
CA LYS A 164 9.82 23.34 -5.00
C LYS A 164 9.53 21.95 -5.52
N ILE A 165 8.34 21.45 -5.30
CA ILE A 165 7.90 20.12 -5.73
C ILE A 165 7.03 20.26 -6.97
N ASN A 166 7.31 19.45 -8.00
CA ASN A 166 6.43 19.39 -9.17
C ASN A 166 5.17 18.58 -8.83
N PHE A 167 4.12 19.26 -8.40
CA PHE A 167 2.83 18.63 -8.06
C PHE A 167 2.07 18.10 -9.28
N ASN A 168 2.50 18.44 -10.51
CA ASN A 168 1.91 17.90 -11.73
C ASN A 168 2.41 16.47 -12.05
N GLU A 169 3.32 15.93 -11.26
CA GLU A 169 3.83 14.59 -11.45
C GLU A 169 4.08 13.89 -10.11
N LEU A 170 3.00 13.51 -9.44
CA LEU A 170 3.01 12.69 -8.23
C LEU A 170 2.56 11.27 -8.54
N PHE A 171 3.01 10.32 -7.73
CA PHE A 171 2.70 8.90 -7.88
C PHE A 171 2.11 8.35 -6.60
N ILE A 172 1.07 7.53 -6.70
CA ILE A 172 0.46 6.90 -5.53
C ILE A 172 1.29 5.69 -5.14
N ALA A 173 1.85 5.68 -3.93
CA ALA A 173 2.50 4.51 -3.33
C ALA A 173 1.48 3.62 -2.62
N ASP A 174 0.56 4.22 -1.83
CA ASP A 174 -0.51 3.52 -1.14
C ASP A 174 -1.75 4.41 -1.02
N GLY A 175 -2.93 3.79 -1.11
CA GLY A 175 -4.21 4.47 -0.97
C GLY A 175 -4.97 4.71 -2.28
N HIS A 176 -4.71 3.94 -3.34
CA HIS A 176 -5.40 4.03 -4.64
C HIS A 176 -6.93 4.06 -4.50
N HIS A 177 -7.52 3.13 -3.74
CA HIS A 177 -8.97 3.09 -3.52
C HIS A 177 -9.47 4.27 -2.67
N ARG A 178 -8.63 4.85 -1.80
CA ARG A 178 -8.97 6.03 -1.01
C ARG A 178 -9.06 7.27 -1.88
N VAL A 179 -8.06 7.51 -2.75
CA VAL A 179 -8.10 8.64 -3.71
C VAL A 179 -9.30 8.53 -4.63
N GLU A 180 -9.57 7.33 -5.16
CA GLU A 180 -10.76 7.10 -5.99
C GLU A 180 -12.05 7.40 -5.24
N GLY A 181 -12.14 7.04 -3.94
CA GLY A 181 -13.27 7.42 -3.09
C GLY A 181 -13.48 8.93 -3.01
N PHE A 182 -12.40 9.71 -2.88
CA PHE A 182 -12.48 11.19 -2.94
C PHE A 182 -12.92 11.69 -4.31
N SER A 183 -12.41 11.10 -5.40
CA SER A 183 -12.82 11.45 -6.76
C SER A 183 -14.32 11.26 -6.97
N GLN A 184 -14.90 10.20 -6.41
CA GLN A 184 -16.34 9.94 -6.51
C GLN A 184 -17.20 10.83 -5.60
N LEU A 185 -16.63 11.49 -4.59
CA LEU A 185 -17.31 12.50 -3.80
C LEU A 185 -17.42 13.84 -4.55
N ASN A 186 -16.46 14.13 -5.42
CA ASN A 186 -16.34 15.39 -6.14
C ASN A 186 -17.37 15.48 -7.27
N LYS A 187 -18.65 15.60 -6.93
CA LYS A 187 -19.77 15.79 -7.89
C LYS A 187 -20.27 17.23 -7.98
N SER A 188 -19.68 18.14 -7.22
CA SER A 188 -20.06 19.56 -7.16
C SER A 188 -18.86 20.44 -7.46
N GLU A 189 -19.10 21.69 -7.83
CA GLU A 189 -18.08 22.72 -8.12
C GLU A 189 -17.20 23.10 -6.91
N THR A 190 -17.40 22.47 -5.75
CA THR A 190 -16.63 22.75 -4.54
C THR A 190 -15.33 21.96 -4.51
N LYS A 191 -14.23 22.65 -4.23
CA LYS A 191 -12.90 22.08 -4.09
C LYS A 191 -12.85 20.98 -3.03
N THR A 192 -12.63 19.74 -3.45
CA THR A 192 -12.49 18.58 -2.55
C THR A 192 -11.01 18.33 -2.28
N LEU A 193 -10.58 18.53 -1.04
CA LEU A 193 -9.22 18.31 -0.60
C LEU A 193 -9.07 16.96 0.09
N PHE A 194 -7.91 16.32 -0.07
CA PHE A 194 -7.55 15.12 0.67
C PHE A 194 -6.16 15.23 1.30
N LEU A 195 -5.99 14.58 2.43
CA LEU A 195 -4.75 14.55 3.20
C LEU A 195 -3.77 13.55 2.56
N ALA A 196 -2.55 14.02 2.31
CA ALA A 196 -1.45 13.20 1.78
C ALA A 196 -0.16 13.42 2.56
N VAL A 197 0.73 12.42 2.50
CA VAL A 197 2.14 12.54 2.84
C VAL A 197 2.94 12.21 1.59
N ILE A 198 3.79 13.14 1.16
CA ILE A 198 4.54 13.06 -0.09
C ILE A 198 6.01 12.86 0.22
N PHE A 199 6.60 11.74 -0.21
CA PHE A 199 7.99 11.40 0.03
C PHE A 199 8.83 11.54 -1.25
N PRO A 200 10.14 11.85 -1.13
CA PRO A 200 11.06 11.70 -2.26
C PRO A 200 11.17 10.22 -2.68
N LYS A 201 11.22 9.95 -3.98
CA LYS A 201 11.40 8.59 -4.54
C LYS A 201 12.62 7.89 -3.93
N SER A 202 13.72 8.61 -3.79
CA SER A 202 14.98 8.09 -3.24
C SER A 202 14.88 7.57 -1.81
N GLN A 203 13.85 7.97 -1.06
CA GLN A 203 13.60 7.54 0.31
C GLN A 203 12.49 6.48 0.40
N CYS A 204 11.83 6.15 -0.69
CA CYS A 204 10.79 5.13 -0.70
C CYS A 204 11.42 3.73 -0.76
N ASN A 205 10.96 2.85 0.11
CA ASN A 205 11.33 1.45 0.07
C ASN A 205 10.14 0.64 -0.45
N ASN A 206 10.34 -0.03 -1.59
CA ASN A 206 9.34 -0.90 -2.17
C ASN A 206 9.76 -2.36 -1.94
N LEU A 207 8.91 -3.11 -1.28
CA LEU A 207 8.98 -4.55 -1.13
C LEU A 207 8.06 -5.21 -2.17
N THR A 208 7.85 -6.52 -2.10
CA THR A 208 6.94 -7.21 -2.99
C THR A 208 5.98 -8.12 -2.23
N TYR A 209 4.77 -8.23 -2.72
CA TYR A 209 3.94 -9.38 -2.39
C TYR A 209 4.49 -10.59 -3.11
N ASN A 210 4.62 -11.69 -2.41
CA ASN A 210 4.81 -12.98 -3.03
C ASN A 210 3.46 -13.61 -3.41
N ARG A 211 3.50 -14.74 -4.09
CA ARG A 211 2.32 -15.54 -4.44
C ARG A 211 2.48 -16.92 -3.86
N SER A 212 1.39 -17.45 -3.34
CA SER A 212 1.24 -18.87 -3.06
C SER A 212 0.12 -19.41 -3.92
N VAL A 213 0.35 -20.51 -4.65
CA VAL A 213 -0.55 -20.91 -5.73
C VAL A 213 -0.92 -22.38 -5.60
N LYS A 214 -2.23 -22.65 -5.66
CA LYS A 214 -2.80 -23.98 -5.80
C LYS A 214 -2.94 -24.33 -7.28
N PHE A 215 -2.43 -25.49 -7.68
CA PHE A 215 -2.51 -25.88 -9.08
C PHE A 215 -3.96 -26.22 -9.50
N PRO A 216 -4.29 -26.01 -10.78
CA PRO A 216 -5.58 -26.47 -11.31
C PRO A 216 -5.76 -27.98 -11.10
N LYS A 217 -6.98 -28.42 -10.79
CA LYS A 217 -7.29 -29.83 -10.53
C LYS A 217 -6.83 -30.78 -11.64
N ASN A 218 -6.90 -30.32 -12.88
CA ASN A 218 -6.51 -31.10 -14.06
C ASN A 218 -5.03 -31.01 -14.39
N TYR A 219 -4.24 -30.23 -13.64
CA TYR A 219 -2.80 -30.08 -13.85
C TYR A 219 -2.03 -31.08 -13.00
N LYS A 220 -1.21 -31.92 -13.64
CA LYS A 220 -0.40 -32.91 -12.94
C LYS A 220 0.86 -32.25 -12.41
N SER A 221 0.98 -32.06 -11.10
CA SER A 221 2.11 -31.38 -10.43
C SER A 221 3.48 -31.94 -10.80
N LYS A 222 3.58 -33.26 -11.05
CA LYS A 222 4.81 -33.91 -11.53
C LYS A 222 5.37 -33.35 -12.86
N ASN A 223 4.54 -32.70 -13.66
CA ASN A 223 4.95 -32.10 -14.93
C ASN A 223 5.49 -30.66 -14.74
N PHE A 224 5.31 -30.08 -13.58
CA PHE A 224 5.56 -28.65 -13.37
C PHE A 224 7.00 -28.24 -13.70
N LEU A 225 7.99 -28.95 -13.19
CA LEU A 225 9.41 -28.62 -13.48
C LEU A 225 9.76 -28.79 -14.97
N LYS A 226 9.17 -29.79 -15.65
CA LYS A 226 9.35 -29.97 -17.09
C LYS A 226 8.75 -28.79 -17.87
N ASP A 227 7.54 -28.33 -17.48
CA ASP A 227 6.88 -27.20 -18.12
C ASP A 227 7.58 -25.88 -17.80
N LEU A 228 8.05 -25.71 -16.57
CA LEU A 228 8.83 -24.54 -16.13
C LEU A 228 10.13 -24.42 -16.95
N ASN A 229 10.82 -25.54 -17.20
CA ASN A 229 12.07 -25.58 -17.96
C ASN A 229 11.88 -25.24 -19.45
N LYS A 230 10.65 -25.12 -19.95
CA LYS A 230 10.39 -24.55 -21.29
C LYS A 230 10.71 -23.06 -21.35
N PHE A 231 10.52 -22.35 -20.25
CA PHE A 231 10.63 -20.88 -20.15
C PHE A 231 11.85 -20.43 -19.34
N PHE A 232 12.21 -21.16 -18.30
CA PHE A 232 13.26 -20.76 -17.36
C PHE A 232 14.39 -21.79 -17.30
N ASP A 233 15.62 -21.31 -17.13
CA ASP A 233 16.70 -22.12 -16.60
C ASP A 233 16.54 -22.16 -15.09
N THR A 234 16.56 -23.37 -14.52
CA THR A 234 16.36 -23.59 -13.10
C THR A 234 17.63 -24.10 -12.42
N LYS A 235 17.87 -23.65 -11.19
CA LYS A 235 18.98 -24.13 -10.37
C LYS A 235 18.52 -24.26 -8.92
N VAL A 236 18.71 -25.42 -8.32
CA VAL A 236 18.42 -25.68 -6.91
C VAL A 236 19.15 -24.66 -6.03
N ALA A 237 18.45 -24.16 -5.02
CA ALA A 237 18.97 -23.25 -4.00
C ALA A 237 18.63 -23.77 -2.61
N THR A 238 19.42 -23.41 -1.61
CA THR A 238 19.24 -23.87 -0.22
C THR A 238 18.40 -22.88 0.62
N LYS A 239 18.34 -21.62 0.19
CA LYS A 239 17.65 -20.55 0.93
C LYS A 239 17.11 -19.45 0.01
N PRO A 240 16.14 -18.66 0.49
CA PRO A 240 15.70 -17.44 -0.20
C PRO A 240 16.84 -16.43 -0.37
N LEU A 241 16.88 -15.79 -1.53
CA LEU A 241 17.86 -14.75 -1.88
C LEU A 241 17.14 -13.50 -2.40
N LYS A 242 17.32 -12.37 -1.73
CA LYS A 242 16.63 -11.09 -2.05
C LYS A 242 16.87 -10.58 -3.49
N ASN A 243 17.96 -10.96 -4.12
CA ASN A 243 18.35 -10.53 -5.46
C ASN A 243 18.08 -11.57 -6.56
N LYS A 244 17.31 -12.63 -6.26
CA LYS A 244 16.94 -13.67 -7.21
C LYS A 244 15.44 -13.84 -7.30
N PHE A 245 14.97 -14.15 -8.49
CA PHE A 245 13.64 -14.71 -8.66
C PHE A 245 13.69 -16.19 -8.33
N GLN A 246 12.91 -16.62 -7.34
CA GLN A 246 12.90 -18.00 -6.87
C GLN A 246 11.47 -18.49 -6.68
N ILE A 247 11.32 -19.80 -6.71
CA ILE A 247 10.10 -20.50 -6.31
C ILE A 247 10.44 -21.60 -5.30
N TYR A 248 9.47 -21.93 -4.47
CA TYR A 248 9.49 -23.10 -3.61
C TYR A 248 8.42 -24.07 -4.06
N PHE A 249 8.82 -25.28 -4.43
CA PHE A 249 7.96 -26.30 -4.99
C PHE A 249 8.44 -27.68 -4.55
N SER A 250 7.53 -28.53 -4.06
CA SER A 250 7.84 -29.93 -3.64
C SER A 250 9.04 -30.02 -2.69
N GLY A 251 9.08 -29.15 -1.67
CA GLY A 251 10.15 -29.14 -0.67
C GLY A 251 11.49 -28.54 -1.14
N GLN A 252 11.57 -28.04 -2.36
CA GLN A 252 12.81 -27.51 -2.94
C GLN A 252 12.69 -26.07 -3.41
N MET A 253 13.73 -25.27 -3.10
CA MET A 253 13.91 -23.92 -3.64
C MET A 253 14.60 -23.99 -5.00
N GLN A 254 14.06 -23.27 -5.98
CA GLN A 254 14.60 -23.14 -7.33
C GLN A 254 14.85 -21.67 -7.67
N ASN A 255 16.08 -21.33 -8.08
CA ASN A 255 16.36 -20.07 -8.75
C ASN A 255 15.82 -20.14 -10.17
N LEU A 256 15.18 -19.07 -10.62
CA LEU A 256 14.66 -18.95 -11.98
C LEU A 256 15.43 -17.87 -12.75
N LYS A 257 15.82 -18.21 -13.98
CA LYS A 257 16.34 -17.27 -14.94
C LYS A 257 15.58 -17.45 -16.25
N LEU A 258 14.86 -16.42 -16.69
CA LEU A 258 14.14 -16.48 -17.97
C LEU A 258 15.15 -16.72 -19.10
N LYS A 259 14.84 -17.68 -19.98
CA LYS A 259 15.73 -18.04 -21.12
C LYS A 259 15.81 -16.89 -22.10
N SER A 260 16.97 -16.74 -22.75
CA SER A 260 17.30 -15.61 -23.62
C SER A 260 16.38 -15.45 -24.83
N GLN A 261 15.74 -16.54 -25.28
CA GLN A 261 14.76 -16.51 -26.36
C GLN A 261 13.42 -15.83 -25.97
N PHE A 262 13.21 -15.58 -24.69
CA PHE A 262 12.01 -14.87 -24.19
C PHE A 262 12.41 -13.49 -23.66
N LYS A 263 11.57 -12.50 -23.97
CA LYS A 263 11.76 -11.14 -23.47
C LYS A 263 11.09 -11.00 -22.10
N SER A 264 11.87 -10.62 -21.08
CA SER A 264 11.32 -10.26 -19.77
C SER A 264 10.42 -9.03 -19.87
N LEU A 265 9.36 -9.04 -19.10
CA LEU A 265 8.42 -7.91 -18.99
C LEU A 265 8.91 -6.84 -18.00
N GLY A 266 10.10 -7.02 -17.41
CA GLY A 266 10.79 -6.04 -16.58
C GLY A 266 10.66 -6.23 -15.07
N ALA A 267 9.81 -7.15 -14.61
CA ALA A 267 9.69 -7.50 -13.20
C ALA A 267 9.28 -8.97 -13.00
N ASP A 268 9.71 -9.56 -11.87
CA ASP A 268 9.41 -10.96 -11.57
C ASP A 268 7.92 -11.26 -11.50
N CYS A 269 7.11 -10.36 -10.94
CA CYS A 269 5.66 -10.53 -10.87
C CYS A 269 5.00 -10.52 -12.27
N LEU A 270 5.54 -9.76 -13.21
CA LEU A 270 5.08 -9.75 -14.60
C LEU A 270 5.47 -11.05 -15.33
N ASP A 271 6.73 -11.46 -15.19
CA ASP A 271 7.22 -12.70 -15.79
C ASP A 271 6.52 -13.93 -15.19
N PHE A 272 6.26 -13.92 -13.87
CA PHE A 272 5.48 -14.95 -13.18
C PHE A 272 4.06 -15.04 -13.73
N GLY A 273 3.37 -13.92 -13.84
CA GLY A 273 2.01 -13.84 -14.38
C GLY A 273 1.91 -14.38 -15.81
N GLU A 274 2.82 -13.95 -16.68
CA GLU A 274 2.80 -14.36 -18.10
C GLU A 274 3.24 -15.81 -18.29
N PHE A 275 4.40 -16.21 -17.75
CA PHE A 275 4.99 -17.49 -18.09
C PHE A 275 4.51 -18.64 -17.20
N ILE A 276 4.29 -18.39 -15.91
CA ILE A 276 3.90 -19.45 -14.97
C ILE A 276 2.37 -19.51 -14.82
N LEU A 277 1.74 -18.42 -14.43
CA LEU A 277 0.28 -18.46 -14.20
C LEU A 277 -0.48 -18.72 -15.50
N LYS A 278 -0.22 -17.93 -16.53
CA LYS A 278 -1.00 -17.98 -17.76
C LYS A 278 -0.63 -19.15 -18.66
N ARG A 279 0.68 -19.33 -18.98
CA ARG A 279 1.10 -20.33 -19.97
C ARG A 279 1.22 -21.74 -19.40
N ILE A 280 1.64 -21.90 -18.16
CA ILE A 280 1.78 -23.23 -17.54
C ILE A 280 0.49 -23.64 -16.82
N LEU A 281 -0.03 -22.76 -15.95
CA LEU A 281 -1.16 -23.11 -15.07
C LEU A 281 -2.52 -22.71 -15.62
N SER A 282 -2.57 -22.02 -16.79
CA SER A 282 -3.82 -21.54 -17.42
C SER A 282 -4.65 -20.62 -16.51
N ILE A 283 -3.99 -19.90 -15.58
CA ILE A 283 -4.60 -18.89 -14.73
C ILE A 283 -4.46 -17.54 -15.46
N LYS A 284 -5.57 -17.01 -15.97
CA LYS A 284 -5.57 -15.79 -16.80
C LYS A 284 -5.71 -14.50 -15.99
N ASP A 285 -6.38 -14.56 -14.84
CA ASP A 285 -6.66 -13.41 -13.97
C ASP A 285 -6.30 -13.76 -12.53
N GLU A 286 -5.07 -13.38 -12.12
CA GLU A 286 -4.61 -13.63 -10.76
C GLU A 286 -5.40 -12.85 -9.68
N THR A 287 -6.16 -11.81 -10.06
CA THR A 287 -6.91 -10.98 -9.10
C THR A 287 -8.12 -11.69 -8.53
N ASN A 288 -8.82 -12.43 -9.40
CA ASN A 288 -10.10 -13.05 -9.08
C ASN A 288 -10.00 -14.57 -8.99
N ASP A 289 -8.82 -15.16 -9.15
CA ASP A 289 -8.62 -16.59 -9.09
C ASP A 289 -8.29 -17.02 -7.67
N GLU A 290 -9.20 -17.75 -7.02
CA GLU A 290 -9.08 -18.23 -5.62
C GLU A 290 -7.86 -19.15 -5.39
N ARG A 291 -7.23 -19.63 -6.46
CA ARG A 291 -6.01 -20.44 -6.37
C ARG A 291 -4.75 -19.62 -6.16
N VAL A 292 -4.83 -18.30 -6.30
CA VAL A 292 -3.69 -17.38 -6.13
C VAL A 292 -3.87 -16.56 -4.86
N GLU A 293 -3.04 -16.85 -3.87
CA GLU A 293 -2.94 -16.07 -2.65
C GLU A 293 -1.83 -15.03 -2.77
N PHE A 294 -2.15 -13.77 -2.44
CA PHE A 294 -1.16 -12.69 -2.36
C PHE A 294 -0.60 -12.61 -0.94
N VAL A 295 0.65 -12.99 -0.79
CA VAL A 295 1.31 -13.09 0.52
C VAL A 295 2.12 -11.82 0.80
N PRO A 296 1.70 -10.99 1.79
CA PRO A 296 2.43 -9.78 2.13
C PRO A 296 3.78 -10.08 2.78
N PRO A 297 4.78 -9.19 2.66
CA PRO A 297 6.12 -9.39 3.25
C PRO A 297 6.10 -9.62 4.76
N SER A 298 5.09 -9.10 5.46
CA SER A 298 4.93 -9.23 6.91
C SER A 298 4.75 -10.65 7.42
N LEU A 299 4.29 -11.58 6.57
CA LEU A 299 4.14 -13.00 6.92
C LEU A 299 5.46 -13.78 6.84
N GLY A 300 6.45 -13.24 6.12
CA GLY A 300 7.80 -13.79 6.04
C GLY A 300 7.95 -15.07 5.21
N ASP A 301 9.20 -15.48 5.04
CA ASP A 301 9.59 -16.63 4.20
C ASP A 301 9.10 -17.97 4.76
N GLY A 302 8.97 -18.08 6.08
CA GLY A 302 8.49 -19.30 6.74
C GLY A 302 7.04 -19.62 6.36
N TYR A 303 6.18 -18.60 6.30
CA TYR A 303 4.79 -18.77 5.86
C TYR A 303 4.73 -19.36 4.44
N LEU A 304 5.50 -18.81 3.50
CA LEU A 304 5.52 -19.26 2.11
C LEU A 304 5.95 -20.72 1.97
N LYS A 305 6.94 -21.15 2.74
CA LYS A 305 7.38 -22.55 2.74
C LYS A 305 6.32 -23.46 3.33
N ASN A 306 5.72 -23.08 4.47
CA ASN A 306 4.69 -23.86 5.15
C ASN A 306 3.46 -24.07 4.26
N GLN A 307 3.11 -23.11 3.36
CA GLN A 307 2.01 -23.28 2.42
C GLN A 307 2.24 -24.50 1.48
N VAL A 308 3.48 -24.77 1.12
CA VAL A 308 3.84 -25.89 0.24
C VAL A 308 4.10 -27.17 1.04
N ASP A 309 4.80 -27.07 2.15
CA ASP A 309 5.19 -28.25 2.96
C ASP A 309 3.98 -28.91 3.62
N ASN A 310 2.91 -28.18 3.88
CA ASN A 310 1.65 -28.67 4.44
C ASN A 310 0.56 -28.93 3.36
N ASP A 311 0.94 -28.99 2.08
CA ASP A 311 0.04 -29.26 0.94
C ASP A 311 -1.17 -28.29 0.82
N ILE A 312 -1.10 -27.10 1.44
CA ILE A 312 -2.14 -26.07 1.33
C ILE A 312 -2.14 -25.51 -0.08
N ASN A 313 -0.92 -25.19 -0.59
CA ASN A 313 -0.66 -24.76 -1.95
C ASN A 313 0.46 -25.60 -2.56
N ASN A 314 0.60 -25.56 -3.88
CA ASN A 314 1.62 -26.36 -4.57
C ASN A 314 2.91 -25.59 -4.83
N LEU A 315 2.83 -24.26 -4.86
CA LEU A 315 3.91 -23.39 -5.29
C LEU A 315 3.89 -22.09 -4.47
N SER A 316 5.06 -21.67 -3.98
CA SER A 316 5.26 -20.33 -3.44
C SER A 316 6.39 -19.61 -4.16
N THR A 317 6.27 -18.27 -4.29
CA THR A 317 7.25 -17.43 -4.96
C THR A 317 8.09 -16.65 -3.97
N PHE A 318 9.32 -16.31 -4.37
CA PHE A 318 10.23 -15.37 -3.70
C PHE A 318 10.74 -14.42 -4.80
N MET A 319 10.03 -13.30 -4.96
CA MET A 319 10.25 -12.37 -6.06
C MET A 319 11.07 -11.17 -5.61
N ARG A 320 11.83 -10.61 -6.52
CA ARG A 320 12.50 -9.32 -6.31
C ARG A 320 11.46 -8.20 -6.30
N PRO A 321 11.64 -7.16 -5.48
CA PRO A 321 10.81 -5.96 -5.53
C PRO A 321 10.84 -5.31 -6.92
N VAL A 322 9.70 -4.81 -7.36
CA VAL A 322 9.61 -4.02 -8.59
C VAL A 322 10.39 -2.72 -8.40
N LYS A 323 11.23 -2.36 -9.36
CA LYS A 323 11.93 -1.07 -9.34
C LYS A 323 10.94 0.08 -9.40
N ILE A 324 11.12 1.09 -8.55
CA ILE A 324 10.21 2.25 -8.48
C ILE A 324 10.15 2.97 -9.83
N ASP A 325 11.24 3.05 -10.57
CA ASP A 325 11.26 3.64 -11.91
C ASP A 325 10.33 2.91 -12.89
N LEU A 326 10.26 1.57 -12.81
CA LEU A 326 9.31 0.81 -13.63
C LEU A 326 7.85 1.11 -13.24
N VAL A 327 7.58 1.26 -11.94
CA VAL A 327 6.26 1.67 -11.44
C VAL A 327 5.87 3.03 -12.00
N MET A 328 6.80 3.99 -11.96
CA MET A 328 6.61 5.33 -12.53
C MET A 328 6.37 5.28 -14.03
N ASP A 329 7.14 4.49 -14.77
CA ASP A 329 6.99 4.34 -16.22
C ASP A 329 5.62 3.79 -16.61
N TYR A 330 5.11 2.81 -15.85
CA TYR A 330 3.75 2.30 -16.06
C TYR A 330 2.71 3.38 -15.82
N ALA A 331 2.83 4.08 -14.68
CA ALA A 331 1.90 5.14 -14.29
C ALA A 331 1.92 6.33 -15.28
N LYS A 332 3.10 6.77 -15.76
CA LYS A 332 3.25 7.82 -16.77
C LYS A 332 2.59 7.46 -18.09
N LYS A 333 2.64 6.19 -18.49
CA LYS A 333 2.02 5.65 -19.70
C LYS A 333 0.53 5.33 -19.55
N GLY A 334 -0.08 5.63 -18.39
CA GLY A 334 -1.47 5.24 -18.09
C GLY A 334 -1.70 3.72 -18.04
N LYS A 335 -0.63 2.95 -17.82
CA LYS A 335 -0.67 1.50 -17.70
C LYS A 335 -0.68 1.10 -16.22
N PHE A 336 -1.28 -0.04 -15.94
CA PHE A 336 -1.34 -0.59 -14.59
C PHE A 336 -0.40 -1.77 -14.44
N MET A 337 0.24 -1.83 -13.26
CA MET A 337 0.94 -3.03 -12.81
C MET A 337 -0.08 -4.13 -12.47
N PRO A 338 0.34 -5.40 -12.42
CA PRO A 338 -0.49 -6.45 -11.85
C PRO A 338 -0.94 -6.10 -10.42
N PRO A 339 -2.04 -6.68 -9.94
CA PRO A 339 -2.49 -6.46 -8.58
C PRO A 339 -1.39 -6.88 -7.58
N LYS A 340 -1.26 -6.08 -6.52
CA LYS A 340 -0.27 -6.38 -5.48
C LYS A 340 1.16 -6.57 -6.02
N ALA A 341 1.55 -5.76 -7.02
CA ALA A 341 2.92 -5.75 -7.54
C ALA A 341 3.90 -5.02 -6.60
N THR A 342 3.40 -4.13 -5.76
CA THR A 342 4.19 -3.26 -4.88
C THR A 342 3.72 -3.37 -3.42
N TRP A 343 4.67 -3.19 -2.50
CA TRP A 343 4.42 -3.00 -1.08
C TRP A 343 5.36 -1.92 -0.56
N PHE A 344 4.89 -0.69 -0.52
CA PHE A 344 5.68 0.41 0.05
C PHE A 344 5.68 0.33 1.58
N GLU A 345 6.87 0.33 2.18
CA GLU A 345 7.09 0.21 3.63
C GLU A 345 8.30 1.07 4.06
N PRO A 346 8.24 1.84 5.17
CA PRO A 346 7.10 1.98 6.08
C PRO A 346 6.00 2.87 5.51
N LYS A 347 4.76 2.59 5.92
CA LYS A 347 3.61 3.43 5.57
C LYS A 347 3.38 4.54 6.60
N PRO A 348 2.89 5.72 6.17
CA PRO A 348 2.35 6.71 7.10
C PRO A 348 1.27 6.08 7.98
N LEU A 349 1.35 6.31 9.30
CA LEU A 349 0.37 5.78 10.23
C LEU A 349 -0.93 6.56 10.18
N ASP A 350 -2.03 5.83 10.37
CA ASP A 350 -3.37 6.40 10.52
C ASP A 350 -3.50 7.13 11.86
N GLY A 351 -4.25 8.23 11.85
CA GLY A 351 -4.63 8.93 13.08
C GLY A 351 -3.60 9.89 13.68
N ILE A 352 -2.47 10.12 13.01
CA ILE A 352 -1.55 11.19 13.39
C ILE A 352 -2.07 12.53 12.92
N PHE A 353 -2.66 12.56 11.75
CA PHE A 353 -3.25 13.74 11.14
C PHE A 353 -4.74 13.50 10.85
N PHE A 354 -5.52 14.57 11.03
CA PHE A 354 -6.95 14.55 10.80
C PHE A 354 -7.31 15.67 9.81
N HIS A 355 -8.07 15.33 8.78
CA HIS A 355 -8.63 16.30 7.84
C HIS A 355 -10.15 16.19 7.84
N HIS A 356 -10.83 17.32 8.09
CA HIS A 356 -12.29 17.40 7.99
C HIS A 356 -12.69 17.67 6.53
N ILE A 357 -13.44 16.76 5.96
CA ILE A 357 -13.97 16.85 4.60
C ILE A 357 -15.22 17.74 4.65
N LYS A 358 -15.18 18.87 4.00
CA LYS A 358 -16.29 19.83 3.92
C LYS A 358 -17.40 19.32 3.00
#